data_348e7d675825b61acc01fdbe702e6c67
#
_entry.id   348e7d675825b61acc01fdbe702e6c67
#
_cell.length_a   1.000
_cell.length_b   1.000
_cell.length_c   1.000
_cell.angle_alpha   90.00
_cell.angle_beta   90.00
_cell.angle_gamma   90.00
#
_symmetry.space_group_name_H-M   'P 1'
#
loop_
_entity.id
_entity.type
_entity.pdbx_description
1 polymer ?
#
loop_
_entity_poly.entity_id
_entity_poly.type
_entity_poly.pdbx_seq_one_letter_code
_entity_poly.pdbx_strand_id
1 'polypeptide(L)'
;DLVGIETGQAAFGDIFGWFKRVMMWPISQAKDYLGEAEYEKLHRSMEETMLVRLQEAAAGLPSETFPMALDWFNGRRYPDTDDACSAIISDLTLGTQAPELFQGLVFGAVSGLKRIIDGFEEAGLEIDKVTAVGGISKKSSYVMQMMADLLGKKIEILDADQTCAVGAAIY
;
A
#
# COMPACT_ATOMS: atom_id res chain seq x y z
N ASP A 1 -31.49 13.42 -5.51
CA ASP A 1 -30.94 12.07 -5.72
C ASP A 1 -29.42 12.16 -5.67
N LEU A 2 -28.77 11.27 -4.92
CA LEU A 2 -27.31 11.16 -4.87
C LEU A 2 -26.88 10.16 -5.95
N VAL A 3 -25.79 10.48 -6.67
CA VAL A 3 -25.20 9.60 -7.67
C VAL A 3 -23.88 9.08 -7.10
N GLY A 4 -23.74 7.75 -7.01
CA GLY A 4 -22.48 7.10 -6.68
C GLY A 4 -21.62 7.00 -7.93
N ILE A 5 -20.36 7.43 -7.83
CA ILE A 5 -19.34 7.23 -8.85
C ILE A 5 -18.29 6.28 -8.30
N GLU A 6 -17.97 5.23 -9.05
CA GLU A 6 -16.97 4.23 -8.64
C GLU A 6 -15.86 4.15 -9.67
N THR A 7 -14.64 4.04 -9.15
CA THR A 7 -13.47 3.61 -9.92
C THR A 7 -12.55 2.84 -9.00
N GLY A 8 -11.54 2.18 -9.56
CA GLY A 8 -10.68 1.32 -8.77
C GLY A 8 -9.23 1.35 -9.21
N GLN A 9 -8.40 0.93 -8.30
CA GLN A 9 -7.00 0.59 -8.49
C GLN A 9 -6.86 -0.94 -8.45
N ALA A 10 -6.06 -1.52 -9.33
CA ALA A 10 -5.97 -2.98 -9.46
C ALA A 10 -5.29 -3.64 -8.25
N ALA A 11 -4.39 -2.92 -7.57
CA ALA A 11 -3.72 -3.35 -6.36
C ALA A 11 -3.37 -2.15 -5.48
N PHE A 12 -3.52 -2.26 -4.18
CA PHE A 12 -3.03 -1.29 -3.20
C PHE A 12 -2.35 -2.03 -2.05
N GLY A 13 -3.10 -2.54 -1.09
CA GLY A 13 -2.57 -3.32 0.03
C GLY A 13 -1.91 -4.64 -0.35
N ASP A 14 -2.35 -5.22 -1.44
CA ASP A 14 -1.78 -6.45 -2.01
C ASP A 14 -0.32 -6.30 -2.40
N ILE A 15 0.12 -5.09 -2.79
CA ILE A 15 1.52 -4.74 -3.08
C ILE A 15 2.39 -4.96 -1.84
N PHE A 16 1.92 -4.50 -0.68
CA PHE A 16 2.66 -4.66 0.59
C PHE A 16 2.67 -6.12 1.03
N GLY A 17 1.57 -6.84 0.82
CA GLY A 17 1.49 -8.27 1.05
C GLY A 17 2.43 -9.07 0.13
N TRP A 18 2.53 -8.69 -1.14
CA TRP A 18 3.50 -9.25 -2.07
C TRP A 18 4.94 -9.00 -1.59
N PHE A 19 5.29 -7.76 -1.26
CA PHE A 19 6.64 -7.43 -0.80
C PHE A 19 7.00 -8.16 0.49
N LYS A 20 6.06 -8.26 1.43
CA LYS A 20 6.23 -9.09 2.62
C LYS A 20 6.60 -10.54 2.25
N ARG A 21 5.88 -11.17 1.31
CA ARG A 21 6.20 -12.55 0.87
C ARG A 21 7.60 -12.65 0.27
N VAL A 22 8.02 -11.66 -0.53
CA VAL A 22 9.39 -11.61 -1.08
C VAL A 22 10.41 -11.57 0.06
N MET A 23 10.20 -10.71 1.05
CA MET A 23 11.10 -10.58 2.20
C MET A 23 11.08 -11.78 3.15
N MET A 24 9.98 -12.52 3.19
CA MET A 24 9.86 -13.74 4.00
C MET A 24 10.55 -14.96 3.38
N TRP A 25 10.89 -14.92 2.08
CA TRP A 25 11.56 -16.05 1.43
C TRP A 25 12.87 -16.48 2.11
N PRO A 26 13.82 -15.59 2.46
CA PRO A 26 15.01 -15.99 3.20
C PRO A 26 14.70 -16.60 4.57
N ILE A 27 13.67 -16.12 5.24
CA ILE A 27 13.24 -16.65 6.53
C ILE A 27 12.71 -18.09 6.36
N SER A 28 12.01 -18.38 5.27
CA SER A 28 11.54 -19.74 4.99
C SER A 28 12.68 -20.75 4.81
N GLN A 29 13.86 -20.29 4.34
CA GLN A 29 15.04 -21.15 4.19
C GLN A 29 15.73 -21.44 5.54
N ALA A 30 15.46 -20.64 6.57
CA ALA A 30 16.04 -20.85 7.92
C ALA A 30 15.57 -22.16 8.57
N LYS A 31 14.52 -22.78 8.05
CA LYS A 31 14.04 -24.11 8.48
C LYS A 31 15.13 -25.19 8.41
N ASP A 32 16.05 -25.09 7.44
CA ASP A 32 17.13 -26.06 7.25
C ASP A 32 18.28 -25.90 8.24
N TYR A 33 18.30 -24.79 9.00
CA TYR A 33 19.39 -24.42 9.91
C TYR A 33 18.95 -24.33 11.38
N LEU A 34 17.65 -24.22 11.63
CA LEU A 34 17.09 -24.06 12.99
C LEU A 34 16.30 -25.31 13.40
N GLY A 35 16.20 -25.54 14.69
CA GLY A 35 15.23 -26.49 15.24
C GLY A 35 13.80 -26.04 14.95
N GLU A 36 12.88 -26.99 14.83
CA GLU A 36 11.48 -26.71 14.43
C GLU A 36 10.82 -25.63 15.30
N ALA A 37 10.98 -25.72 16.63
CA ALA A 37 10.39 -24.72 17.54
C ALA A 37 11.00 -23.33 17.39
N GLU A 38 12.30 -23.22 17.12
CA GLU A 38 12.99 -21.96 16.90
C GLU A 38 12.59 -21.34 15.56
N TYR A 39 12.48 -22.16 14.51
CA TYR A 39 12.02 -21.73 13.21
C TYR A 39 10.59 -21.19 13.28
N GLU A 40 9.66 -21.94 13.88
CA GLU A 40 8.26 -21.51 14.02
C GLU A 40 8.12 -20.19 14.78
N LYS A 41 8.91 -20.00 15.85
CA LYS A 41 8.95 -18.74 16.60
C LYS A 41 9.44 -17.58 15.74
N LEU A 42 10.56 -17.79 15.03
CA LEU A 42 11.15 -16.78 14.14
C LEU A 42 10.17 -16.42 13.02
N HIS A 43 9.65 -17.42 12.32
CA HIS A 43 8.75 -17.26 11.18
C HIS A 43 7.51 -16.45 11.59
N ARG A 44 6.83 -16.85 12.67
CA ARG A 44 5.65 -16.15 13.18
C ARG A 44 5.98 -14.70 13.57
N SER A 45 7.05 -14.50 14.34
CA SER A 45 7.46 -13.15 14.74
C SER A 45 7.74 -12.24 13.53
N MET A 46 8.45 -12.75 12.52
CA MET A 46 8.75 -11.98 11.32
C MET A 46 7.50 -11.75 10.47
N GLU A 47 6.62 -12.72 10.38
CA GLU A 47 5.38 -12.58 9.65
C GLU A 47 4.45 -11.51 10.24
N GLU A 48 4.39 -11.43 11.55
CA GLU A 48 3.57 -10.44 12.28
C GLU A 48 4.18 -9.04 12.24
N THR A 49 5.51 -8.92 12.27
CA THR A 49 6.20 -7.62 12.47
C THR A 49 6.86 -7.04 11.23
N MET A 50 7.04 -7.79 10.15
CA MET A 50 7.80 -7.37 8.96
C MET A 50 7.35 -6.02 8.40
N LEU A 51 6.06 -5.87 8.11
CA LEU A 51 5.54 -4.61 7.56
C LEU A 51 5.64 -3.45 8.54
N VAL A 52 5.47 -3.70 9.83
CA VAL A 52 5.64 -2.68 10.87
C VAL A 52 7.08 -2.18 10.90
N ARG A 53 8.05 -3.10 10.90
CA ARG A 53 9.47 -2.74 10.89
C ARG A 53 9.90 -2.03 9.60
N LEU A 54 9.37 -2.45 8.45
CA LEU A 54 9.65 -1.79 7.17
C LEU A 54 9.15 -0.34 7.16
N GLN A 55 7.94 -0.09 7.62
CA GLN A 55 7.38 1.27 7.65
C GLN A 55 8.08 2.16 8.70
N GLU A 56 8.47 1.61 9.87
CA GLU A 56 9.25 2.34 10.86
C GLU A 56 10.62 2.74 10.31
N ALA A 57 11.31 1.83 9.63
CA ALA A 57 12.57 2.11 8.98
C ALA A 57 12.41 3.11 7.84
N ALA A 58 11.39 2.96 6.98
CA ALA A 58 11.11 3.87 5.88
C ALA A 58 10.75 5.28 6.37
N ALA A 59 10.06 5.42 7.50
CA ALA A 59 9.72 6.72 8.07
C ALA A 59 10.94 7.54 8.51
N GLY A 60 12.07 6.88 8.78
CA GLY A 60 13.34 7.53 9.13
C GLY A 60 14.23 7.87 7.92
N LEU A 61 13.84 7.49 6.71
CA LEU A 61 14.62 7.73 5.49
C LEU A 61 14.36 9.14 4.91
N PRO A 62 15.34 9.70 4.18
CA PRO A 62 15.12 10.92 3.40
C PRO A 62 13.98 10.74 2.40
N SER A 63 13.18 11.79 2.22
CA SER A 63 12.07 11.79 1.25
C SER A 63 12.50 12.15 -0.18
N GLU A 64 13.77 12.44 -0.40
CA GLU A 64 14.24 13.05 -1.64
C GLU A 64 14.68 12.04 -2.71
N THR A 65 15.10 10.85 -2.29
CA THR A 65 15.61 9.83 -3.22
C THR A 65 15.24 8.42 -2.74
N PHE A 66 14.33 7.79 -3.44
CA PHE A 66 13.99 6.39 -3.24
C PHE A 66 13.57 5.77 -4.59
N PRO A 67 13.60 4.44 -4.74
CA PRO A 67 13.14 3.77 -5.94
C PRO A 67 11.69 4.15 -6.29
N MET A 68 11.42 4.35 -7.57
CA MET A 68 10.06 4.63 -8.05
C MET A 68 9.38 3.34 -8.44
N ALA A 69 8.10 3.18 -8.07
CA ALA A 69 7.31 2.03 -8.46
C ALA A 69 6.03 2.43 -9.20
N LEU A 70 5.67 1.64 -10.23
CA LEU A 70 4.33 1.63 -10.80
C LEU A 70 3.49 0.56 -10.10
N ASP A 71 2.28 0.92 -9.73
CA ASP A 71 1.36 0.09 -8.94
C ASP A 71 0.63 -1.00 -9.75
N TRP A 72 1.02 -1.26 -10.99
CA TRP A 72 0.35 -2.19 -11.91
C TRP A 72 0.67 -3.66 -11.63
N PHE A 73 0.73 -4.05 -10.37
CA PHE A 73 1.01 -5.44 -9.95
C PHE A 73 -0.08 -6.45 -10.37
N ASN A 74 -1.25 -5.95 -10.72
CA ASN A 74 -2.37 -6.74 -11.21
C ASN A 74 -3.06 -6.04 -12.39
N GLY A 75 -2.27 -5.57 -13.34
CA GLY A 75 -2.72 -4.75 -14.45
C GLY A 75 -3.04 -3.30 -14.06
N ARG A 76 -3.52 -2.53 -15.02
CA ARG A 76 -3.96 -1.14 -14.85
C ARG A 76 -5.49 -1.07 -14.91
N ARG A 77 -6.12 -0.29 -14.03
CA ARG A 77 -7.56 -0.05 -14.03
C ARG A 77 -7.96 1.36 -14.45
N TYR A 78 -7.13 2.32 -14.14
CA TYR A 78 -7.39 3.73 -14.43
C TYR A 78 -6.23 4.34 -15.25
N PRO A 79 -6.49 5.21 -16.27
CA PRO A 79 -7.79 5.69 -16.72
C PRO A 79 -8.60 4.67 -17.55
N ASP A 80 -7.97 3.67 -18.09
CA ASP A 80 -8.52 2.57 -18.88
C ASP A 80 -7.96 1.24 -18.39
N THR A 81 -8.76 0.19 -18.52
CA THR A 81 -8.36 -1.16 -18.08
C THR A 81 -7.42 -1.79 -19.11
N ASP A 82 -6.26 -2.24 -18.64
CA ASP A 82 -5.29 -3.03 -19.40
C ASP A 82 -4.63 -4.06 -18.48
N ASP A 83 -5.10 -5.30 -18.56
CA ASP A 83 -4.60 -6.41 -17.74
C ASP A 83 -3.22 -6.91 -18.20
N ALA A 84 -2.71 -6.47 -19.37
CA ALA A 84 -1.37 -6.79 -19.86
C ALA A 84 -0.28 -5.91 -19.25
N CYS A 85 -0.65 -4.79 -18.62
CA CYS A 85 0.29 -3.96 -17.90
C CYS A 85 0.88 -4.68 -16.69
N SER A 86 2.15 -4.41 -16.39
CA SER A 86 2.83 -4.95 -15.21
C SER A 86 3.57 -3.86 -14.43
N ALA A 87 3.79 -4.12 -13.16
CA ALA A 87 4.54 -3.23 -12.29
C ALA A 87 6.01 -3.09 -12.73
N ILE A 88 6.58 -1.92 -12.45
CA ILE A 88 7.99 -1.62 -12.67
C ILE A 88 8.54 -0.99 -11.40
N ILE A 89 9.75 -1.35 -11.04
CA ILE A 89 10.53 -0.65 -10.02
C ILE A 89 11.79 -0.12 -10.71
N SER A 90 12.01 1.18 -10.65
CA SER A 90 13.14 1.88 -11.27
C SER A 90 14.05 2.55 -10.22
N ASP A 91 15.16 3.11 -10.71
CA ASP A 91 16.13 3.88 -9.90
C ASP A 91 16.81 3.07 -8.79
N LEU A 92 16.95 1.77 -9.01
CA LEU A 92 17.69 0.89 -8.11
C LEU A 92 19.19 1.11 -8.23
N THR A 93 19.86 1.12 -7.09
CA THR A 93 21.32 1.15 -6.99
C THR A 93 21.81 -0.04 -6.16
N LEU A 94 23.11 -0.28 -6.14
CA LEU A 94 23.71 -1.30 -5.26
C LEU A 94 23.54 -0.99 -3.76
N GLY A 95 23.25 0.26 -3.42
CA GLY A 95 22.98 0.70 -2.05
C GLY A 95 21.52 0.59 -1.63
N THR A 96 20.61 0.32 -2.57
CA THR A 96 19.17 0.25 -2.26
C THR A 96 18.84 -0.87 -1.28
N GLN A 97 18.17 -0.55 -0.21
CA GLN A 97 17.77 -1.47 0.84
C GLN A 97 16.25 -1.70 0.88
N ALA A 98 15.81 -2.70 1.63
CA ALA A 98 14.41 -3.07 1.72
C ALA A 98 13.46 -1.95 2.20
N PRO A 99 13.83 -1.10 3.18
CA PRO A 99 12.97 0.03 3.56
C PRO A 99 12.77 1.06 2.45
N GLU A 100 13.80 1.33 1.63
CA GLU A 100 13.69 2.23 0.48
C GLU A 100 12.80 1.64 -0.62
N LEU A 101 12.91 0.34 -0.88
CA LEU A 101 11.98 -0.37 -1.76
C LEU A 101 10.54 -0.27 -1.26
N PHE A 102 10.34 -0.48 0.04
CA PHE A 102 9.01 -0.35 0.64
C PHE A 102 8.46 1.07 0.51
N GLN A 103 9.29 2.09 0.73
CA GLN A 103 8.92 3.49 0.53
C GLN A 103 8.47 3.75 -0.92
N GLY A 104 9.22 3.26 -1.91
CA GLY A 104 8.88 3.38 -3.33
C GLY A 104 7.58 2.68 -3.69
N LEU A 105 7.33 1.50 -3.13
CA LEU A 105 6.08 0.76 -3.32
C LEU A 105 4.88 1.51 -2.74
N VAL A 106 5.01 2.09 -1.54
CA VAL A 106 3.96 2.90 -0.92
C VAL A 106 3.70 4.16 -1.76
N PHE A 107 4.76 4.86 -2.18
CA PHE A 107 4.65 6.03 -3.03
C PHE A 107 3.95 5.72 -4.36
N GLY A 108 4.31 4.61 -5.02
CA GLY A 108 3.68 4.17 -6.26
C GLY A 108 2.20 3.88 -6.09
N ALA A 109 1.83 3.12 -5.05
CA ALA A 109 0.44 2.81 -4.76
C ALA A 109 -0.39 4.08 -4.48
N VAL A 110 0.16 5.01 -3.69
CA VAL A 110 -0.53 6.28 -3.39
C VAL A 110 -0.58 7.19 -4.60
N SER A 111 0.45 7.20 -5.46
CA SER A 111 0.43 7.95 -6.72
C SER A 111 -0.64 7.46 -7.68
N GLY A 112 -0.88 6.15 -7.75
CA GLY A 112 -1.99 5.57 -8.49
C GLY A 112 -3.35 6.06 -7.97
N LEU A 113 -3.54 6.09 -6.66
CA LEU A 113 -4.74 6.68 -6.04
C LEU A 113 -4.86 8.17 -6.35
N LYS A 114 -3.76 8.93 -6.23
CA LYS A 114 -3.76 10.35 -6.57
C LYS A 114 -4.22 10.57 -8.02
N ARG A 115 -3.72 9.79 -8.98
CA ARG A 115 -4.13 9.92 -10.38
C ARG A 115 -5.64 9.71 -10.58
N ILE A 116 -6.26 8.85 -9.78
CA ILE A 116 -7.71 8.65 -9.78
C ILE A 116 -8.42 9.92 -9.26
N ILE A 117 -7.97 10.45 -8.12
CA ILE A 117 -8.52 11.67 -7.51
C ILE A 117 -8.39 12.86 -8.47
N ASP A 118 -7.19 13.05 -9.04
CA ASP A 118 -6.95 14.10 -10.03
C ASP A 118 -7.89 13.99 -11.23
N GLY A 119 -8.16 12.76 -11.71
CA GLY A 119 -9.10 12.53 -12.79
C GLY A 119 -10.54 12.92 -12.46
N PHE A 120 -10.99 12.73 -11.24
CA PHE A 120 -12.29 13.23 -10.81
C PHE A 120 -12.33 14.76 -10.76
N GLU A 121 -11.28 15.38 -10.23
CA GLU A 121 -11.18 16.85 -10.16
C GLU A 121 -11.07 17.46 -11.58
N GLU A 122 -10.30 16.85 -12.49
CA GLU A 122 -10.23 17.23 -13.91
C GLU A 122 -11.61 17.13 -14.62
N ALA A 123 -12.44 16.19 -14.19
CA ALA A 123 -13.82 16.04 -14.66
C ALA A 123 -14.82 17.03 -14.01
N GLY A 124 -14.36 17.91 -13.14
CA GLY A 124 -15.17 18.96 -12.50
C GLY A 124 -15.86 18.52 -11.21
N LEU A 125 -15.45 17.39 -10.62
CA LEU A 125 -15.94 16.96 -9.31
C LEU A 125 -15.11 17.63 -8.20
N GLU A 126 -15.78 18.28 -7.26
CA GLU A 126 -15.14 18.80 -6.06
C GLU A 126 -15.08 17.69 -5.00
N ILE A 127 -13.87 17.43 -4.48
CA ILE A 127 -13.66 16.44 -3.43
C ILE A 127 -13.32 17.18 -2.13
N ASP A 128 -14.34 17.39 -1.32
CA ASP A 128 -14.22 18.13 -0.05
C ASP A 128 -13.63 17.26 1.07
N LYS A 129 -13.88 15.97 1.03
CA LYS A 129 -13.56 15.06 2.12
C LYS A 129 -13.07 13.72 1.62
N VAL A 130 -11.99 13.23 2.22
CA VAL A 130 -11.47 11.88 1.98
C VAL A 130 -11.63 11.07 3.26
N THR A 131 -12.34 9.94 3.16
CA THR A 131 -12.50 9.02 4.29
C THR A 131 -11.87 7.69 3.92
N ALA A 132 -10.91 7.27 4.73
CA ALA A 132 -10.24 5.98 4.56
C ALA A 132 -10.90 4.90 5.44
N VAL A 133 -11.10 3.74 4.82
CA VAL A 133 -11.67 2.57 5.47
C VAL A 133 -10.81 1.33 5.20
N GLY A 134 -10.92 0.33 6.06
CA GLY A 134 -10.25 -0.96 5.90
C GLY A 134 -8.96 -1.11 6.70
N GLY A 135 -8.33 -2.27 6.55
CA GLY A 135 -7.23 -2.68 7.44
C GLY A 135 -5.97 -1.81 7.36
N ILE A 136 -5.63 -1.28 6.19
CA ILE A 136 -4.45 -0.44 6.01
C ILE A 136 -4.61 0.89 6.74
N SER A 137 -5.78 1.51 6.63
CA SER A 137 -6.03 2.80 7.29
C SER A 137 -5.87 2.75 8.81
N LYS A 138 -6.16 1.60 9.41
CA LYS A 138 -6.00 1.38 10.86
C LYS A 138 -4.57 0.94 11.25
N LYS A 139 -3.85 0.24 10.37
CA LYS A 139 -2.59 -0.44 10.71
C LYS A 139 -1.33 0.31 10.28
N SER A 140 -1.44 1.28 9.38
CA SER A 140 -0.28 1.96 8.81
C SER A 140 -0.44 3.48 8.81
N SER A 141 0.00 4.12 9.86
CA SER A 141 0.10 5.58 9.91
C SER A 141 1.06 6.13 8.84
N TYR A 142 2.10 5.37 8.48
CA TYR A 142 3.05 5.73 7.44
C TYR A 142 2.37 5.86 6.07
N VAL A 143 1.59 4.86 5.66
CA VAL A 143 0.83 4.91 4.40
C VAL A 143 -0.19 6.04 4.42
N MET A 144 -0.89 6.22 5.53
CA MET A 144 -1.89 7.28 5.67
C MET A 144 -1.28 8.68 5.61
N GLN A 145 -0.10 8.87 6.21
CA GLN A 145 0.61 10.14 6.12
C GLN A 145 1.05 10.43 4.69
N MET A 146 1.69 9.48 4.02
CA MET A 146 2.09 9.64 2.61
C MET A 146 0.88 9.93 1.70
N MET A 147 -0.24 9.30 1.98
CA MET A 147 -1.50 9.55 1.27
C MET A 147 -2.00 10.99 1.50
N ALA A 148 -2.00 11.47 2.74
CA ALA A 148 -2.41 12.84 3.06
C ALA A 148 -1.48 13.87 2.40
N ASP A 149 -0.17 13.62 2.42
CA ASP A 149 0.84 14.51 1.83
C ASP A 149 0.71 14.58 0.30
N LEU A 150 0.57 13.44 -0.38
CA LEU A 150 0.45 13.39 -1.84
C LEU A 150 -0.89 13.95 -2.34
N LEU A 151 -1.98 13.69 -1.64
CA LEU A 151 -3.29 14.22 -1.99
C LEU A 151 -3.45 15.69 -1.61
N GLY A 152 -2.63 16.22 -0.70
CA GLY A 152 -2.78 17.56 -0.14
C GLY A 152 -4.12 17.72 0.60
N LYS A 153 -4.68 16.64 1.11
CA LYS A 153 -6.01 16.58 1.74
C LYS A 153 -5.94 15.93 3.10
N LYS A 154 -6.77 16.42 4.02
CA LYS A 154 -7.00 15.73 5.30
C LYS A 154 -7.73 14.41 5.03
N ILE A 155 -7.23 13.32 5.62
CA ILE A 155 -7.87 12.02 5.54
C ILE A 155 -8.46 11.65 6.90
N GLU A 156 -9.73 11.36 6.92
CA GLU A 156 -10.40 10.85 8.11
C GLU A 156 -10.39 9.32 8.08
N ILE A 157 -9.94 8.71 9.16
CA ILE A 157 -9.94 7.25 9.30
C ILE A 157 -11.23 6.86 10.02
N LEU A 158 -12.05 6.05 9.36
CA LEU A 158 -13.26 5.55 9.99
C LEU A 158 -12.92 4.37 10.90
N ASP A 159 -13.21 4.52 12.18
CA ASP A 159 -13.05 3.45 13.17
C ASP A 159 -14.27 2.52 13.18
N ALA A 160 -14.45 1.79 12.09
CA ALA A 160 -15.47 0.76 11.97
C ALA A 160 -14.83 -0.54 11.47
N ASP A 161 -15.15 -1.63 12.13
CA ASP A 161 -14.84 -2.97 11.63
C ASP A 161 -15.96 -3.39 10.67
N GLN A 162 -15.61 -4.13 9.63
CA GLN A 162 -16.57 -4.62 8.62
C GLN A 162 -17.42 -3.51 7.99
N THR A 163 -16.81 -2.41 7.59
CA THR A 163 -17.48 -1.20 7.05
C THR A 163 -18.47 -1.52 5.93
N CYS A 164 -18.10 -2.44 5.01
CA CYS A 164 -19.01 -2.88 3.93
C CYS A 164 -20.25 -3.59 4.47
N ALA A 165 -20.09 -4.45 5.49
CA ALA A 165 -21.23 -5.14 6.11
C ALA A 165 -22.14 -4.17 6.89
N VAL A 166 -21.55 -3.19 7.56
CA VAL A 166 -22.32 -2.12 8.23
C VAL A 166 -23.09 -1.29 7.21
N GLY A 167 -22.45 -0.89 6.11
CA GLY A 167 -23.12 -0.16 5.02
C GLY A 167 -24.30 -0.96 4.43
N ALA A 168 -24.09 -2.25 4.16
CA ALA A 168 -25.15 -3.12 3.65
C ALA A 168 -26.30 -3.35 4.65
N ALA A 169 -26.03 -3.25 5.96
CA ALA A 169 -27.07 -3.39 6.99
C ALA A 169 -27.90 -2.11 7.22
N ILE A 170 -27.37 -0.96 6.81
CA ILE A 170 -28.04 0.33 6.92
C ILE A 170 -28.94 0.60 5.69
N TYR A 171 -28.58 0.04 4.54
CA TYR A 171 -29.33 0.18 3.28
C TYR A 171 -30.57 -0.71 3.27
#